data_54e43b8d0b02828b076a188d7b339a39
#
_entry.id   54e43b8d0b02828b076a188d7b339a39
#
_cell.length_a   1.000
_cell.length_b   1.000
_cell.length_c   1.000
_cell.angle_alpha   90.00
_cell.angle_beta   90.00
_cell.angle_gamma   90.00
#
_symmetry.space_group_name_H-M   'P 1'
#
loop_
_entity.id
_entity.type
_entity.pdbx_description
1 polymer ?
#
loop_
_entity_poly.entity_id
_entity_poly.type
_entity_poly.pdbx_seq_one_letter_code
_entity_poly.pdbx_strand_id
1 'polypeptide(L)'
;MPDDLLRFVGGPMPYSSGWLWLGLLIVLLVIAWYIGVFVWTLPAQRLRRLPVARSLHARLLRRRYSRSVHRIAARHRDGELTDAEAGAAMSRILRSFLHQATGTRAQYMQLDDIASGELAPAAPTLAALDDAQFNAASPVRVGEVGATTEELIRSWP
;
A
#
# COMPACT_ATOMS: atom_id res chain seq x y z
N MET A 1 42.13 -62.77 26.72
CA MET A 1 42.43 -61.91 25.60
C MET A 1 41.18 -61.04 25.31
N PRO A 2 41.00 -59.82 25.97
CA PRO A 2 39.80 -59.02 25.75
C PRO A 2 39.99 -57.87 24.75
N ASP A 3 41.13 -57.80 24.05
CA ASP A 3 41.44 -56.61 23.24
C ASP A 3 40.82 -56.60 21.84
N ASP A 4 40.16 -57.69 21.41
CA ASP A 4 39.62 -57.80 20.06
C ASP A 4 38.20 -57.25 19.91
N LEU A 5 37.53 -56.97 21.04
CA LEU A 5 36.15 -56.42 21.04
C LEU A 5 36.08 -54.91 20.82
N LEU A 6 37.20 -54.19 21.03
CA LEU A 6 37.27 -52.75 20.82
C LEU A 6 37.44 -52.36 19.34
N ARG A 7 37.69 -53.31 18.47
CA ARG A 7 37.90 -53.08 17.03
C ARG A 7 36.60 -52.86 16.27
N PHE A 8 35.45 -53.18 16.91
CA PHE A 8 34.11 -52.98 16.33
C PHE A 8 33.36 -51.74 16.85
N VAL A 9 34.00 -50.92 17.70
CA VAL A 9 33.44 -49.62 18.06
C VAL A 9 33.74 -48.66 16.92
N GLY A 10 32.88 -48.65 15.93
CA GLY A 10 32.89 -47.65 14.88
C GLY A 10 32.83 -46.25 15.51
N GLY A 11 33.86 -45.44 15.31
CA GLY A 11 33.86 -44.05 15.77
C GLY A 11 32.63 -43.29 15.29
N PRO A 12 32.23 -42.22 15.97
CA PRO A 12 31.07 -41.42 15.58
C PRO A 12 31.25 -41.00 14.13
N MET A 13 30.33 -41.46 13.26
CA MET A 13 30.28 -41.02 11.87
C MET A 13 30.22 -39.46 11.86
N PRO A 14 31.12 -38.81 11.12
CA PRO A 14 31.00 -37.34 11.00
C PRO A 14 29.68 -37.04 10.30
N TYR A 15 28.72 -36.59 11.06
CA TYR A 15 27.48 -36.06 10.50
C TYR A 15 27.84 -34.94 9.55
N SER A 16 27.59 -35.13 8.26
CA SER A 16 27.77 -34.10 7.26
C SER A 16 26.94 -32.91 7.68
N SER A 17 27.61 -31.78 8.01
CA SER A 17 26.95 -30.53 8.39
C SER A 17 25.95 -30.01 7.34
N GLY A 18 26.01 -30.55 6.12
CA GLY A 18 25.02 -30.30 5.06
C GLY A 18 23.58 -30.66 5.46
N TRP A 19 23.38 -31.73 6.25
CA TRP A 19 22.05 -32.11 6.72
C TRP A 19 21.46 -31.10 7.74
N LEU A 20 22.31 -30.48 8.54
CA LEU A 20 21.87 -29.41 9.46
C LEU A 20 21.43 -28.17 8.69
N TRP A 21 22.19 -27.78 7.65
CA TRP A 21 21.81 -26.66 6.79
C TRP A 21 20.53 -26.94 6.01
N LEU A 22 20.36 -28.15 5.50
CA LEU A 22 19.15 -28.56 4.81
C LEU A 22 17.94 -28.55 5.77
N GLY A 23 18.09 -29.07 6.98
CA GLY A 23 17.06 -29.04 8.00
C GLY A 23 16.68 -27.62 8.41
N LEU A 24 17.68 -26.73 8.61
CA LEU A 24 17.45 -25.33 8.93
C LEU A 24 16.71 -24.60 7.78
N LEU A 25 17.09 -24.87 6.53
CA LEU A 25 16.45 -24.27 5.36
C LEU A 25 14.96 -24.70 5.26
N ILE A 26 14.66 -25.98 5.50
CA ILE A 26 13.28 -26.48 5.51
C ILE A 26 12.46 -25.81 6.61
N VAL A 27 13.02 -25.69 7.83
CA VAL A 27 12.34 -25.02 8.94
C VAL A 27 12.08 -23.56 8.63
N LEU A 28 13.05 -22.83 8.06
CA LEU A 28 12.86 -21.44 7.65
C LEU A 28 11.79 -21.30 6.56
N LEU A 29 11.74 -22.22 5.60
CA LEU A 29 10.74 -22.24 4.54
C LEU A 29 9.34 -22.49 5.09
N VAL A 30 9.19 -23.40 6.04
CA VAL A 30 7.92 -23.67 6.74
C VAL A 30 7.49 -22.45 7.54
N ILE A 31 8.40 -21.82 8.29
CA ILE A 31 8.11 -20.60 9.05
C ILE A 31 7.66 -19.46 8.10
N ALA A 32 8.38 -19.25 7.00
CA ALA A 32 8.03 -18.26 5.99
C ALA A 32 6.65 -18.54 5.36
N TRP A 33 6.34 -19.80 5.10
CA TRP A 33 5.03 -20.24 4.62
C TRP A 33 3.92 -19.92 5.64
N TYR A 34 4.11 -20.29 6.90
CA TYR A 34 3.14 -20.00 7.97
C TYR A 34 2.95 -18.49 8.17
N ILE A 35 4.02 -17.71 8.13
CA ILE A 35 3.93 -16.24 8.19
C ILE A 35 3.15 -15.70 6.97
N GLY A 36 3.42 -16.22 5.77
CA GLY A 36 2.71 -15.83 4.55
C GLY A 36 1.21 -16.12 4.62
N VAL A 37 0.84 -17.33 5.01
CA VAL A 37 -0.56 -17.75 5.19
C VAL A 37 -1.22 -16.94 6.31
N PHE A 38 -0.52 -16.73 7.43
CA PHE A 38 -1.03 -15.96 8.57
C PHE A 38 -1.28 -14.50 8.19
N VAL A 39 -0.36 -13.86 7.45
CA VAL A 39 -0.53 -12.48 6.95
C VAL A 39 -1.69 -12.40 5.96
N TRP A 40 -1.90 -13.43 5.14
CA TRP A 40 -3.00 -13.44 4.17
C TRP A 40 -4.37 -13.72 4.80
N THR A 41 -4.42 -14.51 5.86
CA THR A 41 -5.68 -14.86 6.55
C THR A 41 -6.06 -13.89 7.67
N LEU A 42 -5.14 -13.01 8.12
CA LEU A 42 -5.49 -12.02 9.13
C LEU A 42 -6.44 -10.97 8.54
N PRO A 43 -7.62 -10.76 9.15
CA PRO A 43 -8.46 -9.63 8.79
C PRO A 43 -7.67 -8.33 9.00
N ALA A 44 -7.69 -7.46 7.98
CA ALA A 44 -6.91 -6.21 7.90
C ALA A 44 -7.01 -5.30 9.14
N GLN A 45 -8.02 -5.53 9.99
CA GLN A 45 -8.26 -4.80 11.23
C GLN A 45 -7.24 -5.11 12.34
N ARG A 46 -6.61 -6.30 12.38
CA ARG A 46 -5.59 -6.64 13.40
C ARG A 46 -4.19 -6.18 13.03
N LEU A 47 -3.85 -6.12 11.75
CA LEU A 47 -2.56 -5.55 11.28
C LEU A 47 -2.42 -4.06 11.62
N ARG A 48 -3.54 -3.34 11.77
CA ARG A 48 -3.56 -1.92 12.15
C ARG A 48 -3.05 -1.64 13.57
N ARG A 49 -2.86 -2.66 14.40
CA ARG A 49 -2.40 -2.49 15.80
C ARG A 49 -0.87 -2.53 15.98
N LEU A 50 -0.11 -2.94 14.97
CA LEU A 50 1.35 -2.95 15.03
C LEU A 50 1.91 -1.63 14.47
N PRO A 51 2.60 -0.80 15.26
CA PRO A 51 3.06 0.53 14.83
C PRO A 51 3.99 0.48 13.60
N VAL A 52 4.82 -0.56 13.48
CA VAL A 52 5.74 -0.76 12.35
C VAL A 52 4.97 -1.18 11.07
N ALA A 53 3.96 -2.04 11.20
CA ALA A 53 3.13 -2.44 10.07
C ALA A 53 2.28 -1.28 9.55
N ARG A 54 1.82 -0.39 10.44
CA ARG A 54 1.03 0.79 10.09
C ARG A 54 1.84 1.77 9.22
N SER A 55 3.10 2.05 9.58
CA SER A 55 3.93 3.00 8.82
C SER A 55 4.32 2.46 7.44
N LEU A 56 4.64 1.17 7.33
CA LEU A 56 4.92 0.52 6.04
C LEU A 56 3.67 0.47 5.16
N HIS A 57 2.52 0.11 5.73
CA HIS A 57 1.25 0.07 5.01
C HIS A 57 0.87 1.47 4.51
N ALA A 58 0.97 2.49 5.34
CA ALA A 58 0.70 3.88 4.95
C ALA A 58 1.63 4.34 3.82
N ARG A 59 2.94 4.00 3.87
CA ARG A 59 3.88 4.33 2.79
C ARG A 59 3.55 3.64 1.48
N LEU A 60 3.19 2.35 1.52
CA LEU A 60 2.79 1.59 0.34
C LEU A 60 1.47 2.13 -0.25
N LEU A 61 0.51 2.47 0.61
CA LEU A 61 -0.75 3.08 0.23
C LEU A 61 -0.50 4.39 -0.52
N ARG A 62 0.25 5.32 0.09
CA ARG A 62 0.60 6.60 -0.53
C ARG A 62 1.28 6.41 -1.89
N ARG A 63 2.27 5.52 -1.97
CA ARG A 63 2.97 5.22 -3.24
C ARG A 63 2.03 4.65 -4.30
N ARG A 64 1.11 3.78 -3.92
CA ARG A 64 0.13 3.18 -4.85
C ARG A 64 -0.80 4.24 -5.41
N TYR A 65 -1.37 5.07 -4.56
CA TYR A 65 -2.34 6.09 -4.96
C TYR A 65 -1.67 7.24 -5.72
N SER A 66 -0.51 7.72 -5.29
CA SER A 66 0.29 8.72 -6.03
C SER A 66 0.61 8.24 -7.46
N ARG A 67 1.06 6.98 -7.62
CA ARG A 67 1.28 6.41 -8.96
C ARG A 67 0.00 6.33 -9.80
N SER A 68 -1.16 6.13 -9.17
CA SER A 68 -2.43 6.09 -9.88
C SER A 68 -2.84 7.47 -10.39
N VAL A 69 -2.67 8.52 -9.58
CA VAL A 69 -2.89 9.92 -10.00
C VAL A 69 -1.91 10.27 -11.12
N HIS A 70 -0.63 9.94 -10.96
CA HIS A 70 0.38 10.19 -11.98
C HIS A 70 0.03 9.55 -13.34
N ARG A 71 -0.48 8.32 -13.35
CA ARG A 71 -0.93 7.64 -14.59
C ARG A 71 -2.12 8.36 -15.24
N ILE A 72 -3.07 8.86 -14.46
CA ILE A 72 -4.19 9.64 -15.01
C ILE A 72 -3.67 10.96 -15.60
N ALA A 73 -2.77 11.65 -14.90
CA ALA A 73 -2.17 12.88 -15.38
C ALA A 73 -1.35 12.67 -16.66
N ALA A 74 -0.67 11.52 -16.81
CA ALA A 74 0.04 11.15 -18.04
C ALA A 74 -0.94 10.95 -19.20
N ARG A 75 -1.98 10.13 -19.01
CA ARG A 75 -3.01 9.90 -20.03
C ARG A 75 -3.74 11.16 -20.46
N HIS A 76 -3.98 12.08 -19.54
CA HIS A 76 -4.55 13.38 -19.84
C HIS A 76 -3.58 14.22 -20.72
N ARG A 77 -2.28 14.27 -20.39
CA ARG A 77 -1.27 14.97 -21.20
C ARG A 77 -1.11 14.37 -22.60
N ASP A 78 -1.28 13.06 -22.72
CA ASP A 78 -1.22 12.34 -24.00
C ASP A 78 -2.52 12.50 -24.83
N GLY A 79 -3.51 13.26 -24.31
CA GLY A 79 -4.78 13.52 -24.98
C GLY A 79 -5.77 12.37 -24.96
N GLU A 80 -5.51 11.30 -24.17
CA GLU A 80 -6.40 10.15 -24.03
C GLU A 80 -7.63 10.44 -23.14
N LEU A 81 -7.54 11.46 -22.30
CA LEU A 81 -8.59 11.86 -21.36
C LEU A 81 -8.87 13.36 -21.50
N THR A 82 -10.12 13.71 -21.47
CA THR A 82 -10.56 15.10 -21.34
C THR A 82 -10.32 15.61 -19.92
N ASP A 83 -10.37 16.93 -19.72
CA ASP A 83 -10.27 17.56 -18.40
C ASP A 83 -11.30 16.99 -17.42
N ALA A 84 -12.56 16.86 -17.85
CA ALA A 84 -13.64 16.31 -17.05
C ALA A 84 -13.39 14.84 -16.65
N GLU A 85 -12.96 14.01 -17.58
CA GLU A 85 -12.66 12.60 -17.29
C GLU A 85 -11.48 12.44 -16.33
N ALA A 86 -10.43 13.24 -16.53
CA ALA A 86 -9.25 13.23 -15.68
C ALA A 86 -9.59 13.75 -14.26
N GLY A 87 -10.34 14.86 -14.15
CA GLY A 87 -10.86 15.40 -12.89
C GLY A 87 -11.68 14.35 -12.13
N ALA A 88 -12.65 13.71 -12.80
CA ALA A 88 -13.49 12.66 -12.22
C ALA A 88 -12.67 11.45 -11.75
N ALA A 89 -11.65 11.03 -12.53
CA ALA A 89 -10.81 9.89 -12.17
C ALA A 89 -9.93 10.21 -10.97
N MET A 90 -9.33 11.40 -10.91
CA MET A 90 -8.49 11.85 -9.79
C MET A 90 -9.32 12.05 -8.52
N SER A 91 -10.53 12.64 -8.59
CA SER A 91 -11.45 12.80 -7.47
C SER A 91 -11.80 11.43 -6.85
N ARG A 92 -12.14 10.45 -7.66
CA ARG A 92 -12.40 9.06 -7.19
C ARG A 92 -11.19 8.42 -6.51
N ILE A 93 -10.00 8.62 -7.06
CA ILE A 93 -8.74 8.11 -6.49
C ILE A 93 -8.47 8.77 -5.14
N LEU A 94 -8.61 10.09 -5.04
CA LEU A 94 -8.39 10.82 -3.79
C LEU A 94 -9.39 10.42 -2.71
N ARG A 95 -10.68 10.35 -3.01
CA ARG A 95 -11.73 9.89 -2.08
C ARG A 95 -11.48 8.45 -1.61
N SER A 96 -11.03 7.56 -2.50
CA SER A 96 -10.67 6.19 -2.14
C SER A 96 -9.43 6.12 -1.25
N PHE A 97 -8.42 6.95 -1.51
CA PHE A 97 -7.25 7.10 -0.65
C PHE A 97 -7.64 7.56 0.75
N LEU A 98 -8.42 8.64 0.85
CA LEU A 98 -8.89 9.20 2.12
C LEU A 98 -9.65 8.14 2.93
N HIS A 99 -10.53 7.38 2.28
CA HIS A 99 -11.24 6.28 2.95
C HIS A 99 -10.27 5.23 3.51
N GLN A 100 -9.26 4.82 2.75
CA GLN A 100 -8.31 3.80 3.21
C GLN A 100 -7.34 4.34 4.27
N ALA A 101 -6.99 5.63 4.20
CA ALA A 101 -6.07 6.26 5.14
C ALA A 101 -6.74 6.51 6.51
N THR A 102 -7.98 7.01 6.52
CA THR A 102 -8.67 7.44 7.74
C THR A 102 -9.75 6.46 8.23
N GLY A 103 -10.29 5.62 7.34
CA GLY A 103 -11.46 4.78 7.60
C GLY A 103 -12.79 5.51 7.42
N THR A 104 -12.78 6.82 7.24
CA THR A 104 -13.98 7.64 7.00
C THR A 104 -14.50 7.40 5.58
N ARG A 105 -15.82 7.31 5.40
CA ARG A 105 -16.43 7.01 4.10
C ARG A 105 -16.45 8.22 3.16
N ALA A 106 -15.27 8.81 2.89
CA ALA A 106 -15.10 9.98 2.04
C ALA A 106 -15.72 9.85 0.64
N GLN A 107 -15.95 8.63 0.18
CA GLN A 107 -16.59 8.34 -1.12
C GLN A 107 -18.05 8.78 -1.20
N TYR A 108 -18.73 8.86 -0.07
CA TYR A 108 -20.16 9.19 0.04
C TYR A 108 -20.42 10.54 0.71
N MET A 109 -19.35 11.26 1.07
CA MET A 109 -19.45 12.56 1.72
C MET A 109 -19.58 13.68 0.70
N GLN A 110 -20.42 14.67 1.00
CA GLN A 110 -20.45 15.93 0.27
C GLN A 110 -19.20 16.75 0.56
N LEU A 111 -18.90 17.72 -0.32
CA LEU A 111 -17.71 18.56 -0.16
C LEU A 111 -17.74 19.35 1.14
N ASP A 112 -18.92 19.87 1.53
CA ASP A 112 -19.11 20.61 2.78
C ASP A 112 -18.88 19.76 4.02
N ASP A 113 -19.30 18.49 3.98
CA ASP A 113 -19.02 17.53 5.07
C ASP A 113 -17.52 17.24 5.20
N ILE A 114 -16.82 17.15 4.07
CA ILE A 114 -15.37 16.97 4.03
C ILE A 114 -14.68 18.23 4.58
N ALA A 115 -15.12 19.40 4.19
CA ALA A 115 -14.53 20.67 4.60
C ALA A 115 -14.68 20.95 6.10
N SER A 116 -15.74 20.46 6.73
CA SER A 116 -16.02 20.64 8.16
C SER A 116 -15.43 19.55 9.07
N GLY A 117 -14.82 18.48 8.51
CA GLY A 117 -14.36 17.30 9.25
C GLY A 117 -12.84 17.12 9.26
N GLU A 118 -12.42 15.92 9.67
CA GLU A 118 -11.00 15.50 9.67
C GLU A 118 -10.33 15.56 8.30
N LEU A 119 -11.13 15.55 7.23
CA LEU A 119 -10.68 15.56 5.85
C LEU A 119 -10.57 16.98 5.26
N ALA A 120 -10.77 18.01 6.07
CA ALA A 120 -10.72 19.42 5.66
C ALA A 120 -9.49 19.78 4.80
N PRO A 121 -8.27 19.25 5.06
CA PRO A 121 -7.12 19.53 4.21
C PRO A 121 -7.27 19.07 2.76
N ALA A 122 -8.16 18.09 2.48
CA ALA A 122 -8.41 17.59 1.14
C ALA A 122 -9.52 18.37 0.39
N ALA A 123 -10.32 19.17 1.10
CA ALA A 123 -11.47 19.85 0.53
C ALA A 123 -11.10 20.79 -0.64
N PRO A 124 -10.05 21.62 -0.57
CA PRO A 124 -9.70 22.51 -1.69
C PRO A 124 -9.32 21.73 -2.96
N THR A 125 -8.58 20.64 -2.80
CA THR A 125 -8.18 19.80 -3.93
C THR A 125 -9.38 19.08 -4.55
N LEU A 126 -10.31 18.58 -3.73
CA LEU A 126 -11.54 17.98 -4.22
C LEU A 126 -12.45 19.00 -4.91
N ALA A 127 -12.55 20.22 -4.37
CA ALA A 127 -13.31 21.29 -5.02
C ALA A 127 -12.75 21.63 -6.41
N ALA A 128 -11.42 21.72 -6.54
CA ALA A 128 -10.78 21.97 -7.83
C ALA A 128 -10.98 20.82 -8.83
N LEU A 129 -10.95 19.56 -8.37
CA LEU A 129 -11.23 18.39 -9.20
C LEU A 129 -12.70 18.33 -9.62
N ASP A 130 -13.62 18.66 -8.74
CA ASP A 130 -15.06 18.71 -9.03
C ASP A 130 -15.36 19.87 -10.01
N ASP A 131 -14.71 21.05 -9.87
CA ASP A 131 -14.82 22.14 -10.84
C ASP A 131 -14.32 21.73 -12.22
N ALA A 132 -13.15 21.07 -12.31
CA ALA A 132 -12.64 20.54 -13.57
C ALA A 132 -13.55 19.47 -14.20
N GLN A 133 -14.28 18.72 -13.38
CA GLN A 133 -15.20 17.68 -13.84
C GLN A 133 -16.50 18.25 -14.39
N PHE A 134 -17.10 19.26 -13.73
CA PHE A 134 -18.46 19.70 -13.99
C PHE A 134 -18.56 21.06 -14.69
N ASN A 135 -17.49 21.86 -14.66
CA ASN A 135 -17.47 23.17 -15.27
C ASN A 135 -16.65 23.16 -16.57
N ALA A 136 -17.33 23.16 -17.71
CA ALA A 136 -16.68 23.16 -19.03
C ALA A 136 -15.82 24.43 -19.28
N ALA A 137 -16.06 25.51 -18.54
CA ALA A 137 -15.27 26.75 -18.61
C ALA A 137 -14.33 26.91 -17.39
N SER A 138 -13.99 25.82 -16.74
CA SER A 138 -13.11 25.83 -15.57
C SER A 138 -11.76 26.46 -15.91
N PRO A 139 -11.28 27.45 -15.13
CA PRO A 139 -9.93 27.98 -15.27
C PRO A 139 -8.87 27.01 -14.70
N VAL A 140 -9.31 25.93 -14.10
CA VAL A 140 -8.45 24.96 -13.39
C VAL A 140 -7.67 24.10 -14.37
N ARG A 141 -6.36 24.15 -14.30
CA ARG A 141 -5.51 23.25 -15.08
C ARG A 141 -5.38 21.88 -14.40
N VAL A 142 -6.00 20.87 -14.97
CA VAL A 142 -6.05 19.50 -14.43
C VAL A 142 -4.65 18.93 -14.12
N GLY A 143 -3.65 19.29 -14.91
CA GLY A 143 -2.26 18.90 -14.65
C GLY A 143 -1.69 19.46 -13.34
N GLU A 144 -2.03 20.70 -12.98
CA GLU A 144 -1.60 21.36 -11.74
C GLU A 144 -2.34 20.75 -10.54
N VAL A 145 -3.65 20.53 -10.68
CA VAL A 145 -4.44 19.87 -9.62
C VAL A 145 -3.99 18.42 -9.43
N GLY A 146 -3.59 17.74 -10.49
CA GLY A 146 -2.99 16.42 -10.41
C GLY A 146 -1.71 16.41 -9.56
N ALA A 147 -0.81 17.39 -9.75
CA ALA A 147 0.40 17.55 -8.95
C ALA A 147 0.07 17.84 -7.47
N THR A 148 -0.89 18.73 -7.23
CA THR A 148 -1.38 19.04 -5.88
C THR A 148 -2.00 17.81 -5.21
N THR A 149 -2.76 17.01 -5.95
CA THR A 149 -3.35 15.76 -5.47
C THR A 149 -2.26 14.74 -5.09
N GLU A 150 -1.22 14.59 -5.92
CA GLU A 150 -0.08 13.73 -5.59
C GLU A 150 0.64 14.18 -4.32
N GLU A 151 0.88 15.47 -4.17
CA GLU A 151 1.55 16.02 -3.00
C GLU A 151 0.72 15.84 -1.74
N LEU A 152 -0.59 16.11 -1.80
CA LEU A 152 -1.52 15.85 -0.70
C LEU A 152 -1.50 14.39 -0.26
N ILE A 153 -1.53 13.44 -1.20
CA ILE A 153 -1.45 12.00 -0.89
C ILE A 153 -0.10 11.66 -0.24
N ARG A 154 0.99 12.28 -0.70
CA ARG A 154 2.35 12.02 -0.23
C ARG A 154 2.60 12.56 1.18
N SER A 155 2.08 13.75 1.46
CA SER A 155 2.22 14.47 2.74
C SER A 155 1.15 14.12 3.77
N TRP A 156 0.12 13.32 3.41
CA TRP A 156 -0.97 12.98 4.33
C TRP A 156 -0.44 12.35 5.63
N PRO A 157 -0.90 12.79 6.83
CA PRO A 157 -0.43 12.33 8.13
C PRO A 157 -0.70 10.83 8.40
#